data_1f9d8431b9bc8a0706cee07893592e17
#
_entry.id   1f9d8431b9bc8a0706cee07893592e17
#
_cell.length_a   1.000
_cell.length_b   1.000
_cell.length_c   1.000
_cell.angle_alpha   90.00
_cell.angle_beta   90.00
_cell.angle_gamma   90.00
#
_symmetry.space_group_name_H-M   'P 1'
#
loop_
_entity.id
_entity.type
_entity.pdbx_description
1 polymer ?
#
loop_
_entity_poly.entity_id
_entity_poly.type
_entity_poly.pdbx_seq_one_letter_code
_entity_poly.pdbx_strand_id
1 'polypeptide(L)'
;MLLAGFSASVHGAKGKNPVQAICRMDVYYFKVAKEFLGADLEIYSGDGIKLLTQKVGHRKVVVDFYYENPGRYIIHFVKGDSTQEFNFTKDTECPENEKPESLITVMQGVELLHL
;
A
#
# COMPACT_ATOMS: atom_id res chain seq x y z
N MET A 1 -0.77 13.12 14.02
CA MET A 1 -0.39 12.81 13.69
C MET A 1 -0.03 12.67 13.01
N LEU A 2 -0.17 12.68 12.98
CA LEU A 2 0.17 12.41 12.43
C LEU A 2 0.60 12.28 11.67
N LEU A 3 0.76 12.27 11.49
CA LEU A 3 1.25 11.99 10.76
C LEU A 3 1.65 11.43 10.38
N ALA A 4 1.66 11.19 10.39
CA ALA A 4 1.98 10.54 10.12
C ALA A 4 2.54 9.80 10.05
N GLY A 5 2.68 9.40 10.11
CA GLY A 5 3.16 8.57 10.23
C GLY A 5 4.01 8.18 10.04
N PHE A 6 4.37 8.33 10.05
CA PHE A 6 5.20 7.98 9.85
C PHE A 6 5.91 7.64 10.24
N SER A 7 6.02 7.65 10.22
CA SER A 7 6.77 7.15 10.39
C SER A 7 7.03 6.69 11.30
N ALA A 8 6.56 6.93 11.76
CA ALA A 8 6.65 6.43 12.70
C ALA A 8 7.33 5.49 12.80
N SER A 9 7.22 5.24 12.56
CA SER A 9 7.63 4.21 12.52
C SER A 9 8.86 3.93 12.49
N VAL A 10 9.42 4.39 12.28
CA VAL A 10 10.53 4.09 12.10
C VAL A 10 11.44 3.98 13.05
N HIS A 11 11.15 3.93 14.02
CA HIS A 11 12.01 3.86 14.95
C HIS A 11 12.95 2.86 14.85
N GLY A 12 13.90 2.90 15.21
CA GLY A 12 14.84 2.01 15.22
C GLY A 12 15.56 1.92 14.03
N ALA A 13 15.13 2.44 13.11
CA ALA A 13 15.71 2.27 11.92
C ALA A 13 16.94 2.93 11.85
N LYS A 14 17.96 2.35 11.54
CA LYS A 14 19.03 2.91 11.41
C LYS A 14 19.13 3.38 10.14
N GLY A 15 18.45 3.90 9.47
CA GLY A 15 18.61 4.49 8.27
C GLY A 15 17.58 4.15 7.32
N LYS A 16 17.33 3.00 6.95
CA LYS A 16 16.41 2.73 5.95
C LYS A 16 15.13 2.17 6.44
N ASN A 17 14.03 2.62 5.88
CA ASN A 17 12.73 2.01 6.15
C ASN A 17 12.66 0.68 5.44
N PRO A 18 12.04 -0.33 6.02
CA PRO A 18 11.90 -1.61 5.36
C PRO A 18 10.98 -1.59 4.16
N VAL A 19 10.15 -0.57 4.04
CA VAL A 19 9.27 -0.46 2.87
C VAL A 19 9.42 0.94 2.34
N GLN A 20 9.80 1.06 1.07
CA GLN A 20 9.91 2.34 0.40
C GLN A 20 8.80 2.44 -0.62
N ALA A 21 8.28 3.64 -0.83
CA ALA A 21 7.12 3.81 -1.67
C ALA A 21 7.22 5.02 -2.57
N ILE A 22 6.67 4.89 -3.75
CA ILE A 22 6.49 5.99 -4.66
C ILE A 22 5.05 5.92 -5.12
N CYS A 23 4.32 7.03 -5.00
CA CYS A 23 2.96 7.08 -5.46
C CYS A 23 2.90 7.93 -6.71
N ARG A 24 2.33 7.36 -7.76
CA ARG A 24 2.22 8.08 -9.00
C ARG A 24 0.80 7.96 -9.48
N MET A 25 0.10 9.06 -9.56
CA MET A 25 -1.31 9.10 -9.89
C MET A 25 -2.06 8.26 -8.86
N ASP A 26 -2.76 7.24 -9.27
CA ASP A 26 -3.55 6.42 -8.33
C ASP A 26 -2.86 5.10 -8.02
N VAL A 27 -1.57 5.00 -8.28
CA VAL A 27 -0.85 3.75 -8.12
C VAL A 27 0.31 3.92 -7.16
N TYR A 28 0.39 3.05 -6.17
CA TYR A 28 1.49 3.01 -5.24
C TYR A 28 2.44 1.88 -5.64
N TYR A 29 3.72 2.22 -5.76
CA TYR A 29 4.77 1.26 -6.06
C TYR A 29 5.62 1.10 -4.82
N PHE A 30 5.70 -0.12 -4.29
CA PHE A 30 6.44 -0.39 -3.06
C PHE A 30 7.64 -1.27 -3.33
N LYS A 31 8.73 -0.99 -2.60
CA LYS A 31 9.89 -1.84 -2.60
C LYS A 31 10.08 -2.32 -1.17
N VAL A 32 9.96 -3.61 -0.95
CA VAL A 32 9.95 -4.20 0.38
C VAL A 32 11.31 -4.82 0.65
N ALA A 33 11.88 -4.53 1.82
CA ALA A 33 13.16 -5.10 2.19
C ALA A 33 13.00 -6.59 2.42
N LYS A 34 14.09 -7.32 2.23
CA LYS A 34 14.08 -8.74 2.38
C LYS A 34 13.55 -9.17 3.73
N GLU A 35 13.91 -8.46 4.78
CA GLU A 35 13.50 -8.80 6.12
C GLU A 35 11.99 -8.61 6.34
N PHE A 36 11.34 -7.89 5.46
CA PHE A 36 9.89 -7.66 5.59
C PHE A 36 9.07 -8.61 4.72
N LEU A 37 9.70 -9.55 4.05
CA LEU A 37 8.96 -10.55 3.31
C LEU A 37 8.19 -11.41 4.31
N GLY A 38 6.98 -11.77 3.96
CA GLY A 38 6.10 -12.48 4.87
C GLY A 38 5.18 -11.55 5.65
N ALA A 39 5.37 -10.24 5.50
CA ALA A 39 4.50 -9.28 6.17
C ALA A 39 3.09 -9.38 5.64
N ASP A 40 2.15 -8.86 6.40
CA ASP A 40 0.78 -8.76 5.95
C ASP A 40 0.57 -7.37 5.35
N LEU A 41 0.07 -7.34 4.14
CA LEU A 41 -0.34 -6.10 3.50
C LEU A 41 -1.82 -5.93 3.79
N GLU A 42 -2.18 -4.83 4.43
CA GLU A 42 -3.57 -4.58 4.78
C GLU A 42 -3.95 -3.21 4.26
N ILE A 43 -5.10 -3.11 3.65
CA ILE A 43 -5.58 -1.85 3.11
C ILE A 43 -6.92 -1.55 3.74
N TYR A 44 -7.05 -0.33 4.26
CA TYR A 44 -8.25 0.10 4.96
C TYR A 44 -8.84 1.34 4.29
N SER A 45 -10.14 1.50 4.41
CA SER A 45 -10.78 2.75 4.04
C SER A 45 -10.49 3.79 5.12
N GLY A 46 -10.78 5.02 4.84
CA GLY A 46 -10.59 6.08 5.83
C GLY A 46 -11.42 5.89 7.07
N ASP A 47 -12.49 5.09 6.97
CA ASP A 47 -13.35 4.80 8.11
C ASP A 47 -12.81 3.66 8.95
N GLY A 48 -11.71 3.07 8.57
CA GLY A 48 -11.11 1.99 9.34
C GLY A 48 -11.59 0.60 8.94
N ILE A 49 -12.32 0.49 7.85
CA ILE A 49 -12.81 -0.79 7.40
C ILE A 49 -11.74 -1.48 6.57
N LYS A 50 -11.38 -2.70 6.92
CA LYS A 50 -10.36 -3.43 6.18
C LYS A 50 -10.94 -3.88 4.85
N LEU A 51 -10.32 -3.46 3.77
CA LEU A 51 -10.77 -3.75 2.43
C LEU A 51 -10.04 -4.93 1.82
N LEU A 52 -8.81 -5.17 2.25
CA LEU A 52 -7.98 -6.21 1.66
C LEU A 52 -6.88 -6.62 2.62
N THR A 53 -6.52 -7.89 2.61
CA THR A 53 -5.35 -8.35 3.31
C THR A 53 -4.67 -9.42 2.46
N GLN A 54 -3.34 -9.41 2.43
CA GLN A 54 -2.61 -10.30 1.57
C GLN A 54 -1.19 -10.46 2.09
N LYS A 55 -0.60 -11.62 1.93
CA LYS A 55 0.78 -11.84 2.33
C LYS A 55 1.73 -11.26 1.30
N VAL A 56 2.80 -10.67 1.75
CA VAL A 56 3.81 -10.11 0.87
C VAL A 56 4.84 -11.18 0.59
N GLY A 57 4.86 -11.66 -0.65
CA GLY A 57 5.77 -12.71 -1.05
C GLY A 57 6.86 -12.25 -2.00
N HIS A 58 6.83 -11.00 -2.41
CA HIS A 58 7.83 -10.47 -3.33
C HIS A 58 8.25 -9.09 -2.87
N ARG A 59 9.44 -8.68 -3.25
CA ARG A 59 9.94 -7.40 -2.82
C ARG A 59 9.34 -6.23 -3.59
N LYS A 60 8.75 -6.48 -4.73
CA LYS A 60 8.08 -5.44 -5.51
C LYS A 60 6.58 -5.66 -5.40
N VAL A 61 5.88 -4.64 -4.93
CA VAL A 61 4.45 -4.71 -4.74
C VAL A 61 3.83 -3.45 -5.31
N VAL A 62 2.78 -3.59 -6.09
CA VAL A 62 2.06 -2.46 -6.65
C VAL A 62 0.62 -2.53 -6.20
N VAL A 63 0.10 -1.42 -5.70
CA VAL A 63 -1.30 -1.33 -5.31
C VAL A 63 -1.94 -0.25 -6.17
N ASP A 64 -2.94 -0.65 -6.93
CA ASP A 64 -3.60 0.22 -7.89
C ASP A 64 -4.98 0.59 -7.37
N PHE A 65 -5.20 1.87 -7.14
CA PHE A 65 -6.47 2.39 -6.62
C PHE A 65 -7.31 3.05 -7.71
N TYR A 66 -6.91 2.92 -8.97
CA TYR A 66 -7.58 3.66 -10.04
C TYR A 66 -9.10 3.49 -10.04
N TYR A 67 -9.57 2.27 -9.75
CA TYR A 67 -10.99 1.99 -9.83
C TYR A 67 -11.73 2.23 -8.53
N GLU A 68 -11.03 2.67 -7.48
CA GLU A 68 -11.68 2.88 -6.21
C GLU A 68 -12.44 4.19 -6.19
N ASN A 69 -13.36 4.30 -5.26
CA ASN A 69 -14.10 5.53 -5.08
C ASN A 69 -13.21 6.60 -4.45
N PRO A 70 -13.54 7.87 -4.67
CA PRO A 70 -12.77 8.92 -4.01
C PRO A 70 -12.82 8.78 -2.50
N GLY A 71 -11.76 9.16 -1.85
CA GLY A 71 -11.69 9.07 -0.40
C GLY A 71 -10.29 8.75 0.07
N ARG A 72 -10.17 8.54 1.36
CA ARG A 72 -8.89 8.23 1.97
C ARG A 72 -8.72 6.76 2.16
N TYR A 73 -7.51 6.29 1.97
CA TYR A 73 -7.15 4.88 2.13
C TYR A 73 -5.86 4.79 2.91
N ILE A 74 -5.74 3.76 3.74
CA ILE A 74 -4.58 3.54 4.58
C ILE A 74 -4.00 2.18 4.25
N ILE A 75 -2.70 2.13 4.02
CA ILE A 75 -2.00 0.91 3.65
C ILE A 75 -1.02 0.57 4.76
N HIS A 76 -1.10 -0.65 5.28
CA HIS A 76 -0.20 -1.13 6.32
C HIS A 76 0.59 -2.33 5.82
N PHE A 77 1.87 -2.33 6.13
CA PHE A 77 2.68 -3.54 6.01
C PHE A 77 3.04 -3.92 7.43
N VAL A 78 2.57 -5.06 7.88
CA VAL A 78 2.72 -5.47 9.28
C VAL A 78 3.54 -6.74 9.37
N LYS A 79 4.62 -6.70 10.10
CA LYS A 79 5.42 -7.89 10.35
C LYS A 79 5.85 -7.90 11.79
N GLY A 80 5.34 -8.86 12.58
CA GLY A 80 5.63 -8.93 13.99
C GLY A 80 5.14 -7.66 14.66
N ASP A 81 6.04 -6.98 15.35
CA ASP A 81 5.70 -5.75 16.04
C ASP A 81 5.90 -4.52 15.19
N SER A 82 6.33 -4.70 13.95
CA SER A 82 6.65 -3.56 13.09
C SER A 82 5.52 -3.29 12.12
N THR A 83 5.15 -2.03 11.98
CA THR A 83 4.11 -1.62 11.04
C THR A 83 4.62 -0.42 10.27
N GLN A 84 4.49 -0.49 8.95
CA GLN A 84 4.79 0.64 8.08
C GLN A 84 3.48 1.12 7.52
N GLU A 85 3.19 2.40 7.66
CA GLU A 85 1.90 2.94 7.24
C GLU A 85 2.06 3.96 6.13
N PHE A 86 1.21 3.89 5.14
CA PHE A 86 1.17 4.84 4.03
C PHE A 86 -0.27 5.28 3.83
N ASN A 87 -0.45 6.52 3.46
CA ASN A 87 -1.78 7.08 3.24
C ASN A 87 -1.95 7.49 1.79
N PHE A 88 -3.15 7.32 1.28
CA PHE A 88 -3.44 7.69 -0.09
C PHE A 88 -4.81 8.34 -0.13
N THR A 89 -4.92 9.43 -0.87
CA THR A 89 -6.21 10.10 -1.07
C THR A 89 -6.52 10.08 -2.56
N LYS A 90 -7.68 9.52 -2.88
CA LYS A 90 -8.12 9.50 -4.26
C LYS A 90 -9.09 10.63 -4.48
N ASP A 91 -8.78 11.48 -5.44
CA ASP A 91 -9.57 12.69 -5.69
C ASP A 91 -10.54 12.58 -6.82
N THR A 92 -10.35 11.67 -7.74
CA THR A 92 -11.17 11.62 -8.95
C THR A 92 -11.92 10.31 -9.00
N GLU A 93 -13.05 10.35 -9.68
CA GLU A 93 -13.89 9.18 -9.80
C GLU A 93 -13.60 8.43 -11.09
N CYS A 94 -13.58 7.12 -11.04
CA CYS A 94 -13.43 6.32 -12.22
C CYS A 94 -14.81 6.20 -12.87
N PRO A 95 -14.90 6.26 -14.21
CA PRO A 95 -16.19 6.10 -14.85
C PRO A 95 -16.82 4.77 -14.48
N GLU A 96 -18.11 4.82 -14.19
CA GLU A 96 -18.80 3.66 -13.71
C GLU A 96 -18.72 2.47 -14.64
N ASN A 97 -18.78 2.72 -15.91
CA ASN A 97 -18.78 1.63 -16.90
C ASN A 97 -17.40 1.00 -17.06
N GLU A 98 -16.38 1.53 -16.41
CA GLU A 98 -15.05 0.97 -16.52
C GLU A 98 -14.65 0.19 -15.26
N LYS A 99 -15.49 0.18 -14.26
CA LYS A 99 -15.11 -0.45 -12.99
C LYS A 99 -15.20 -1.97 -13.07
N PRO A 100 -14.15 -2.68 -12.69
CA PRO A 100 -14.21 -4.14 -12.64
C PRO A 100 -14.86 -4.60 -11.35
N GLU A 101 -15.01 -5.90 -11.20
CA GLU A 101 -15.58 -6.43 -10.01
C GLU A 101 -14.72 -6.13 -8.80
N SER A 102 -13.43 -6.28 -8.95
CA SER A 102 -12.51 -6.01 -7.87
C SER A 102 -11.96 -4.61 -8.05
N LEU A 103 -12.12 -3.75 -7.07
CA LEU A 103 -11.74 -2.35 -7.20
C LEU A 103 -10.28 -2.08 -6.90
N ILE A 104 -9.68 -2.83 -5.97
CA ILE A 104 -8.26 -2.65 -5.64
C ILE A 104 -7.50 -3.80 -6.24
N THR A 105 -6.47 -3.49 -7.00
CA THR A 105 -5.63 -4.51 -7.61
C THR A 105 -4.26 -4.48 -6.97
N VAL A 106 -3.78 -5.64 -6.55
CA VAL A 106 -2.45 -5.78 -5.98
C VAL A 106 -1.66 -6.75 -6.84
N MET A 107 -0.48 -6.33 -7.25
CA MET A 107 0.40 -7.17 -8.06
C MET A 107 1.73 -7.30 -7.37
N GLN A 108 2.30 -8.48 -7.41
CA GLN A 108 3.61 -8.72 -6.80
C GLN A 108 4.49 -9.47 -7.78
N GLY A 109 5.77 -9.14 -7.78
CA GLY A 109 6.74 -9.97 -8.47
C GLY A 109 7.40 -9.32 -9.66
N VAL A 110 8.02 -10.16 -10.43
CA VAL A 110 8.87 -9.73 -11.52
C VAL A 110 8.17 -9.00 -12.63
N GLU A 111 6.95 -9.36 -12.92
CA GLU A 111 6.26 -8.74 -14.02
C GLU A 111 6.08 -7.25 -13.80
N LEU A 112 6.26 -6.79 -12.59
CA LEU A 112 6.11 -5.37 -12.31
C LEU A 112 7.27 -4.56 -12.84
N LEU A 113 8.31 -5.21 -13.29
CA LEU A 113 9.45 -4.48 -13.81
C LEU A 113 9.13 -3.73 -15.09
N HIS A 114 8.04 -4.06 -15.73
CA HIS A 114 7.68 -3.39 -16.96
C HIS A 114 6.84 -2.16 -16.71
N LEU A 115 6.53 -1.88 -15.51
CA LEU A 115 5.77 -0.69 -15.19
C LEU A 115 6.64 0.58 -15.14
#